data_14effd75804a1c626d9eceae2d0c134f
#
_entry.id   14effd75804a1c626d9eceae2d0c134f
#
_cell.length_a   1.000
_cell.length_b   1.000
_cell.length_c   1.000
_cell.angle_alpha   90.00
_cell.angle_beta   90.00
_cell.angle_gamma   90.00
#
_symmetry.space_group_name_H-M   'P 1'
#
loop_
_entity.id
_entity.type
_entity.pdbx_description
1 polymer ?
#
loop_
_entity_poly.entity_id
_entity_poly.type
_entity_poly.pdbx_seq_one_letter_code
_entity_poly.pdbx_strand_id
1 'polypeptide(L)'
;MTENVRMERDTFGAIAVPADRLWGAQTQRSLQHFKISTEKQPSELIHALAIVKRAAAQVNQALGVLPADKARAIIAAADEILAGEHAAQFPLAVWQTGSGTQTNMNLNEVIANRASEYLGGERGEARLVHPNDDVNRGQSSNDVFPTAMHIAAAQGIATRLKPALIKLRDTLAHKCAAFADIVKIGRTHLQDATPLTLGQEFSGYVAQLDQGMRHLDATLPHLYELALGGTAVGTGLNAHPQFAQKVAAAIGRLTGLPFTTAPNKFEVMAAADALVATHGALKTIAASLMKIANDIRWLASGPRCGLGELTIPENEPGSSIMPGKVNPTQAEALTMLCCQVFGNDVAVNFGGASGNFELNVFRPMIAYNVLQSIRLLTDGVLSFNDHCAIGIEPNRARIDALLNESLMLVTALNPHIGYDKAAQIAKKAHHEGTTLKAAALALGYLTAEQFDEWVRPRDMVGTRG
;
A
#
# COMPACT_ATOMS: atom_id res chain seq x y z
N MET A 1 6.67 0.33 45.34
CA MET A 1 5.89 -0.88 45.08
C MET A 1 6.85 -1.89 44.47
N THR A 2 7.13 -3.02 45.11
CA THR A 2 7.92 -4.10 44.53
C THR A 2 7.14 -4.64 43.33
N GLU A 3 7.69 -4.50 42.11
CA GLU A 3 7.09 -5.11 40.94
C GLU A 3 6.93 -6.60 41.16
N ASN A 4 5.72 -7.12 40.98
CA ASN A 4 5.44 -8.55 41.06
C ASN A 4 6.08 -9.20 39.82
N VAL A 5 7.18 -9.94 40.03
CA VAL A 5 7.96 -10.57 38.92
C VAL A 5 7.96 -12.08 39.12
N ARG A 6 8.05 -12.81 38.00
CA ARG A 6 8.41 -14.23 37.96
C ARG A 6 9.77 -14.40 37.31
N MET A 7 10.44 -15.48 37.64
CA MET A 7 11.71 -15.84 36.99
C MET A 7 11.45 -16.66 35.73
N GLU A 8 12.10 -16.28 34.68
CA GLU A 8 12.17 -17.00 33.41
C GLU A 8 13.62 -17.34 33.11
N ARG A 9 13.85 -18.37 32.32
CA ARG A 9 15.20 -18.79 31.96
C ARG A 9 15.33 -19.05 30.47
N ASP A 10 16.47 -18.67 29.93
CA ASP A 10 16.95 -19.06 28.61
C ASP A 10 18.41 -19.59 28.70
N THR A 11 19.06 -19.83 27.59
CA THR A 11 20.45 -20.32 27.54
C THR A 11 21.50 -19.35 28.12
N PHE A 12 21.13 -18.08 28.32
CA PHE A 12 21.96 -17.05 28.96
C PHE A 12 21.69 -16.90 30.48
N GLY A 13 20.79 -17.71 31.03
CA GLY A 13 20.48 -17.72 32.46
C GLY A 13 19.13 -17.13 32.81
N ALA A 14 18.91 -16.96 34.12
CA ALA A 14 17.65 -16.47 34.66
C ALA A 14 17.48 -14.95 34.50
N ILE A 15 16.26 -14.51 34.29
CA ILE A 15 15.88 -13.10 34.20
C ILE A 15 14.50 -12.88 34.80
N ALA A 16 14.29 -11.76 35.50
CA ALA A 16 12.99 -11.37 36.02
C ALA A 16 12.11 -10.80 34.90
N VAL A 17 10.85 -11.28 34.83
CA VAL A 17 9.82 -10.85 33.90
C VAL A 17 8.60 -10.42 34.73
N PRO A 18 7.88 -9.33 34.40
CA PRO A 18 6.66 -8.97 35.11
C PRO A 18 5.66 -10.13 35.13
N ALA A 19 5.12 -10.47 36.30
CA ALA A 19 4.35 -11.69 36.50
C ALA A 19 3.04 -11.72 35.69
N ASP A 20 2.47 -10.54 35.37
CA ASP A 20 1.24 -10.40 34.59
C ASP A 20 1.46 -10.63 33.08
N ARG A 21 2.71 -10.60 32.60
CA ARG A 21 3.03 -10.74 31.20
C ARG A 21 3.11 -12.20 30.75
N LEU A 22 2.73 -12.43 29.48
CA LEU A 22 2.83 -13.76 28.85
C LEU A 22 4.19 -14.02 28.22
N TRP A 23 4.96 -12.97 27.87
CA TRP A 23 6.29 -13.16 27.27
C TRP A 23 7.30 -13.72 28.27
N GLY A 24 8.39 -14.27 27.75
CA GLY A 24 9.44 -14.92 28.53
C GLY A 24 10.78 -14.19 28.49
N ALA A 25 11.85 -14.98 28.74
CA ALA A 25 13.21 -14.48 28.93
C ALA A 25 13.77 -13.75 27.70
N GLN A 26 13.62 -14.29 26.50
CA GLN A 26 14.20 -13.71 25.29
C GLN A 26 13.56 -12.37 24.92
N THR A 27 12.25 -12.28 25.07
CA THR A 27 11.52 -11.00 24.88
C THR A 27 11.97 -9.97 25.90
N GLN A 28 12.10 -10.36 27.17
CA GLN A 28 12.55 -9.46 28.24
C GLN A 28 13.97 -8.93 27.97
N ARG A 29 14.89 -9.77 27.48
CA ARG A 29 16.24 -9.32 27.09
C ARG A 29 16.19 -8.34 25.92
N SER A 30 15.34 -8.59 24.93
CA SER A 30 15.16 -7.69 23.79
C SER A 30 14.69 -6.31 24.26
N LEU A 31 13.74 -6.25 25.18
CA LEU A 31 13.26 -4.98 25.76
C LEU A 31 14.34 -4.21 26.51
N GLN A 32 15.33 -4.92 27.10
CA GLN A 32 16.47 -4.27 27.78
C GLN A 32 17.51 -3.72 26.80
N HIS A 33 17.80 -4.48 25.71
CA HIS A 33 18.92 -4.21 24.83
C HIS A 33 18.55 -3.34 23.62
N PHE A 34 17.30 -3.38 23.14
CA PHE A 34 16.85 -2.69 21.93
C PHE A 34 15.84 -1.57 22.23
N LYS A 35 16.24 -0.63 23.06
CA LYS A 35 15.46 0.59 23.36
C LYS A 35 15.70 1.65 22.28
N ILE A 36 15.33 1.32 21.04
CA ILE A 36 15.60 2.15 19.86
C ILE A 36 14.26 2.62 19.30
N SER A 37 14.04 3.93 19.31
CA SER A 37 12.86 4.62 18.78
C SER A 37 11.51 4.08 19.33
N THR A 38 10.42 4.44 18.71
CA THR A 38 9.06 4.13 19.16
C THR A 38 8.33 3.13 18.27
N GLU A 39 8.86 2.86 17.06
CA GLU A 39 8.23 1.94 16.11
C GLU A 39 8.23 0.51 16.66
N LYS A 40 7.04 -0.07 16.69
CA LYS A 40 6.81 -1.46 17.10
C LYS A 40 6.55 -2.34 15.88
N GLN A 41 6.72 -3.64 16.08
CA GLN A 41 6.36 -4.60 15.04
C GLN A 41 4.89 -4.41 14.64
N PRO A 42 4.59 -4.36 13.32
CA PRO A 42 3.21 -4.19 12.85
C PRO A 42 2.30 -5.33 13.33
N SER A 43 1.07 -4.99 13.71
CA SER A 43 0.08 -5.99 14.14
C SER A 43 -0.21 -7.03 13.06
N GLU A 44 -0.17 -6.63 11.80
CA GLU A 44 -0.35 -7.52 10.64
C GLU A 44 0.75 -8.60 10.60
N LEU A 45 1.98 -8.25 10.97
CA LEU A 45 3.08 -9.21 11.06
C LEU A 45 2.89 -10.17 12.24
N ILE A 46 2.45 -9.67 13.39
CA ILE A 46 2.14 -10.51 14.56
C ILE A 46 1.02 -11.50 14.23
N HIS A 47 -0.04 -11.05 13.59
CA HIS A 47 -1.14 -11.92 13.13
C HIS A 47 -0.64 -12.98 12.13
N ALA A 48 0.20 -12.59 11.16
CA ALA A 48 0.77 -13.54 10.21
C ALA A 48 1.65 -14.60 10.90
N LEU A 49 2.44 -14.20 11.90
CA LEU A 49 3.20 -15.14 12.73
C LEU A 49 2.27 -16.08 13.50
N ALA A 50 1.15 -15.59 14.05
CA ALA A 50 0.16 -16.43 14.73
C ALA A 50 -0.47 -17.44 13.76
N ILE A 51 -0.77 -17.06 12.50
CA ILE A 51 -1.22 -17.97 11.46
C ILE A 51 -0.18 -19.08 11.22
N VAL A 52 1.10 -18.71 11.14
CA VAL A 52 2.19 -19.69 10.97
C VAL A 52 2.21 -20.67 12.14
N LYS A 53 2.16 -20.21 13.40
CA LYS A 53 2.22 -21.08 14.58
C LYS A 53 1.00 -22.00 14.69
N ARG A 54 -0.18 -21.48 14.40
CA ARG A 54 -1.42 -22.24 14.33
C ARG A 54 -1.34 -23.36 13.28
N ALA A 55 -0.93 -23.01 12.06
CA ALA A 55 -0.80 -23.98 10.96
C ALA A 55 0.28 -25.03 11.26
N ALA A 56 1.43 -24.61 11.81
CA ALA A 56 2.54 -25.50 12.17
C ALA A 56 2.11 -26.50 13.26
N ALA A 57 1.41 -26.07 14.31
CA ALA A 57 0.90 -26.94 15.36
C ALA A 57 -0.08 -27.97 14.79
N GLN A 58 -1.03 -27.55 13.95
CA GLN A 58 -1.99 -28.43 13.30
C GLN A 58 -1.30 -29.50 12.43
N VAL A 59 -0.31 -29.09 11.64
CA VAL A 59 0.42 -29.98 10.73
C VAL A 59 1.34 -30.93 11.50
N ASN A 60 2.05 -30.44 12.51
CA ASN A 60 2.93 -31.27 13.36
C ASN A 60 2.14 -32.31 14.14
N GLN A 61 0.93 -32.00 14.60
CA GLN A 61 0.00 -32.98 15.17
C GLN A 61 -0.39 -34.04 14.14
N ALA A 62 -0.80 -33.64 12.95
CA ALA A 62 -1.20 -34.57 11.88
C ALA A 62 -0.04 -35.47 11.37
N LEU A 63 1.19 -35.02 11.54
CA LEU A 63 2.41 -35.76 11.22
C LEU A 63 2.91 -36.62 12.40
N GLY A 64 2.25 -36.57 13.55
CA GLY A 64 2.62 -37.34 14.75
C GLY A 64 3.89 -36.85 15.47
N VAL A 65 4.34 -35.63 15.18
CA VAL A 65 5.57 -35.06 15.79
C VAL A 65 5.29 -34.07 16.94
N LEU A 66 4.02 -33.74 17.16
CA LEU A 66 3.54 -32.92 18.30
C LEU A 66 2.36 -33.62 18.97
N PRO A 67 2.36 -33.80 20.31
CA PRO A 67 1.22 -34.37 21.05
C PRO A 67 -0.08 -33.57 20.83
N ALA A 68 -1.20 -34.31 20.74
CA ALA A 68 -2.48 -33.73 20.37
C ALA A 68 -3.02 -32.71 21.38
N ASP A 69 -2.78 -32.88 22.66
CA ASP A 69 -3.16 -31.94 23.73
C ASP A 69 -2.39 -30.63 23.63
N LYS A 70 -1.06 -30.71 23.48
CA LYS A 70 -0.22 -29.54 23.25
C LYS A 70 -0.58 -28.80 21.97
N ALA A 71 -0.84 -29.52 20.88
CA ALA A 71 -1.24 -28.91 19.61
C ALA A 71 -2.55 -28.13 19.75
N ARG A 72 -3.56 -28.70 20.40
CA ARG A 72 -4.83 -28.00 20.67
C ARG A 72 -4.63 -26.75 21.51
N ALA A 73 -3.80 -26.81 22.55
CA ALA A 73 -3.51 -25.66 23.41
C ALA A 73 -2.77 -24.54 22.66
N ILE A 74 -1.78 -24.89 21.81
CA ILE A 74 -1.05 -23.94 20.95
C ILE A 74 -2.00 -23.29 19.94
N ILE A 75 -2.89 -24.06 19.31
CA ILE A 75 -3.89 -23.55 18.35
C ILE A 75 -4.83 -22.58 19.07
N ALA A 76 -5.35 -22.91 20.24
CA ALA A 76 -6.23 -22.04 21.01
C ALA A 76 -5.55 -20.72 21.38
N ALA A 77 -4.30 -20.76 21.86
CA ALA A 77 -3.55 -19.55 22.17
C ALA A 77 -3.25 -18.69 20.92
N ALA A 78 -2.99 -19.32 19.77
CA ALA A 78 -2.80 -18.61 18.50
C ALA A 78 -4.14 -17.98 18.02
N ASP A 79 -5.26 -18.66 18.20
CA ASP A 79 -6.60 -18.15 17.82
C ASP A 79 -7.00 -16.92 18.68
N GLU A 80 -6.63 -16.83 19.96
CA GLU A 80 -6.79 -15.62 20.78
C GLU A 80 -6.02 -14.42 20.19
N ILE A 81 -4.77 -14.63 19.74
CA ILE A 81 -3.97 -13.59 19.10
C ILE A 81 -4.62 -13.13 17.80
N LEU A 82 -5.13 -14.07 16.99
CA LEU A 82 -5.85 -13.77 15.75
C LEU A 82 -7.17 -13.03 15.98
N ALA A 83 -7.82 -13.26 17.12
CA ALA A 83 -9.00 -12.52 17.56
C ALA A 83 -8.68 -11.08 18.04
N GLY A 84 -7.39 -10.69 18.08
CA GLY A 84 -6.94 -9.38 18.52
C GLY A 84 -6.69 -9.28 20.03
N GLU A 85 -6.75 -10.40 20.75
CA GLU A 85 -6.41 -10.45 22.15
C GLU A 85 -4.87 -10.38 22.34
N HIS A 86 -4.43 -10.06 23.54
CA HIS A 86 -3.01 -10.04 23.90
C HIS A 86 -2.12 -9.04 23.14
N ALA A 87 -2.66 -8.01 22.49
CA ALA A 87 -1.86 -7.04 21.72
C ALA A 87 -0.71 -6.41 22.54
N ALA A 88 -0.91 -6.16 23.83
CA ALA A 88 0.09 -5.62 24.75
C ALA A 88 1.25 -6.61 25.06
N GLN A 89 1.15 -7.87 24.62
CA GLN A 89 2.19 -8.88 24.80
C GLN A 89 3.28 -8.85 23.70
N PHE A 90 3.13 -7.96 22.69
CA PHE A 90 4.05 -7.83 21.56
C PHE A 90 4.72 -6.44 21.52
N PRO A 91 5.55 -6.09 22.55
CA PRO A 91 6.06 -4.74 22.74
C PRO A 91 7.36 -4.45 22.00
N LEU A 92 7.90 -5.39 21.21
CA LEU A 92 9.24 -5.30 20.65
C LEU A 92 9.36 -4.22 19.57
N ALA A 93 10.50 -3.53 19.58
CA ALA A 93 10.83 -2.54 18.57
C ALA A 93 11.07 -3.19 17.19
N VAL A 94 10.83 -2.43 16.11
CA VAL A 94 11.26 -2.81 14.75
C VAL A 94 12.77 -2.96 14.70
N TRP A 95 13.49 -2.06 15.35
CA TRP A 95 14.97 -1.98 15.42
C TRP A 95 15.51 -3.02 16.40
N GLN A 96 15.60 -4.26 15.94
CA GLN A 96 16.06 -5.43 16.68
C GLN A 96 17.01 -6.26 15.82
N THR A 97 17.29 -7.53 16.21
CA THR A 97 18.06 -8.44 15.34
C THR A 97 17.41 -8.56 13.97
N GLY A 98 18.20 -8.39 12.94
CA GLY A 98 17.72 -8.30 11.56
C GLY A 98 17.10 -9.58 11.00
N SER A 99 17.30 -10.74 11.64
CA SER A 99 16.60 -11.99 11.32
C SER A 99 15.14 -12.02 11.78
N GLY A 100 14.77 -11.16 12.74
CA GLY A 100 13.45 -11.16 13.38
C GLY A 100 13.30 -12.23 14.48
N THR A 101 14.39 -12.84 14.92
CA THR A 101 14.36 -13.93 15.92
C THR A 101 13.68 -13.52 17.21
N GLN A 102 13.90 -12.30 17.70
CA GLN A 102 13.28 -11.84 18.94
C GLN A 102 11.77 -11.75 18.83
N THR A 103 11.23 -11.29 17.71
CA THR A 103 9.79 -11.28 17.48
C THR A 103 9.21 -12.68 17.32
N ASN A 104 9.89 -13.59 16.62
CA ASN A 104 9.48 -14.99 16.55
C ASN A 104 9.45 -15.63 17.96
N MET A 105 10.49 -15.37 18.78
CA MET A 105 10.54 -15.89 20.16
C MET A 105 9.50 -15.22 21.06
N ASN A 106 9.22 -13.93 20.89
CA ASN A 106 8.15 -13.25 21.60
C ASN A 106 6.81 -13.99 21.40
N LEU A 107 6.49 -14.33 20.17
CA LEU A 107 5.28 -15.07 19.86
C LEU A 107 5.32 -16.50 20.44
N ASN A 108 6.46 -17.20 20.29
CA ASN A 108 6.63 -18.52 20.86
C ASN A 108 6.46 -18.55 22.38
N GLU A 109 7.02 -17.57 23.09
CA GLU A 109 6.93 -17.43 24.54
C GLU A 109 5.50 -17.13 25.01
N VAL A 110 4.83 -16.18 24.33
CA VAL A 110 3.42 -15.83 24.64
C VAL A 110 2.52 -17.04 24.42
N ILE A 111 2.62 -17.73 23.29
CA ILE A 111 1.83 -18.92 22.99
C ILE A 111 2.15 -20.06 23.97
N ALA A 112 3.44 -20.29 24.29
CA ALA A 112 3.83 -21.36 25.20
C ALA A 112 3.25 -21.16 26.61
N ASN A 113 3.36 -19.97 27.17
CA ASN A 113 2.81 -19.66 28.48
C ASN A 113 1.27 -19.74 28.48
N ARG A 114 0.62 -19.19 27.44
CA ARG A 114 -0.84 -19.27 27.34
C ARG A 114 -1.35 -20.70 27.14
N ALA A 115 -0.69 -21.49 26.29
CA ALA A 115 -1.00 -22.89 26.08
C ALA A 115 -0.77 -23.74 27.35
N SER A 116 0.23 -23.39 28.16
CA SER A 116 0.43 -24.02 29.47
C SER A 116 -0.77 -23.81 30.39
N GLU A 117 -1.30 -22.58 30.43
CA GLU A 117 -2.51 -22.27 31.20
C GLU A 117 -3.73 -23.11 30.75
N TYR A 118 -3.90 -23.29 29.42
CA TYR A 118 -4.96 -24.16 28.87
C TYR A 118 -4.85 -25.62 29.31
N LEU A 119 -3.64 -26.09 29.59
CA LEU A 119 -3.37 -27.43 30.08
C LEU A 119 -3.40 -27.54 31.61
N GLY A 120 -3.75 -26.45 32.32
CA GLY A 120 -3.77 -26.39 33.78
C GLY A 120 -2.39 -26.23 34.42
N GLY A 121 -1.37 -25.84 33.63
CA GLY A 121 -0.02 -25.54 34.10
C GLY A 121 0.21 -24.05 34.37
N GLU A 122 1.41 -23.73 34.82
CA GLU A 122 1.83 -22.38 35.20
C GLU A 122 2.61 -21.73 34.02
N ARG A 123 2.87 -20.40 34.14
CA ARG A 123 3.80 -19.64 33.32
C ARG A 123 5.24 -19.82 33.81
N GLY A 124 6.21 -19.58 32.94
CA GLY A 124 7.62 -19.57 33.32
C GLY A 124 8.28 -20.94 33.27
N GLU A 125 9.22 -21.21 34.17
CA GLU A 125 10.02 -22.44 34.13
C GLU A 125 9.19 -23.72 34.26
N ALA A 126 8.03 -23.68 34.98
CA ALA A 126 7.15 -24.82 35.17
C ALA A 126 6.10 -25.02 34.07
N ARG A 127 6.19 -24.28 32.96
CA ARG A 127 5.24 -24.39 31.84
C ARG A 127 5.23 -25.79 31.23
N LEU A 128 4.06 -26.26 30.84
CA LEU A 128 3.86 -27.57 30.21
C LEU A 128 4.15 -27.58 28.70
N VAL A 129 4.18 -26.39 28.07
CA VAL A 129 4.47 -26.21 26.63
C VAL A 129 5.73 -25.40 26.47
N HIS A 130 6.72 -25.95 25.75
CA HIS A 130 8.01 -25.29 25.55
C HIS A 130 8.02 -24.42 24.30
N PRO A 131 8.54 -23.16 24.36
CA PRO A 131 8.51 -22.24 23.21
C PRO A 131 9.32 -22.73 22.01
N ASN A 132 10.47 -23.42 22.22
CA ASN A 132 11.28 -23.97 21.14
C ASN A 132 10.85 -25.37 20.74
N ASP A 133 10.66 -26.29 21.70
CA ASP A 133 10.48 -27.71 21.41
C ASP A 133 9.07 -28.05 20.95
N ASP A 134 8.06 -27.28 21.40
CA ASP A 134 6.65 -27.50 21.05
C ASP A 134 6.14 -26.43 20.04
N VAL A 135 6.18 -25.14 20.39
CA VAL A 135 5.60 -24.06 19.55
C VAL A 135 6.41 -23.86 18.27
N ASN A 136 7.74 -23.91 18.36
CA ASN A 136 8.65 -23.72 17.22
C ASN A 136 9.08 -25.05 16.56
N ARG A 137 8.41 -26.15 16.84
CA ARG A 137 8.75 -27.50 16.36
C ARG A 137 8.93 -27.57 14.87
N GLY A 138 10.13 -28.03 14.39
CA GLY A 138 10.45 -28.14 12.97
C GLY A 138 10.56 -26.80 12.23
N GLN A 139 10.79 -25.70 12.93
CA GLN A 139 10.87 -24.35 12.42
C GLN A 139 12.18 -23.68 12.86
N SER A 140 12.52 -22.60 12.18
CA SER A 140 13.53 -21.61 12.58
C SER A 140 12.95 -20.21 12.42
N SER A 141 13.45 -19.21 13.16
CA SER A 141 13.13 -17.81 12.85
C SER A 141 13.48 -17.44 11.40
N ASN A 142 14.47 -18.15 10.83
CA ASN A 142 14.99 -17.89 9.51
C ASN A 142 14.00 -18.23 8.39
N ASP A 143 13.13 -19.21 8.56
CA ASP A 143 12.07 -19.55 7.61
C ASP A 143 10.68 -19.03 8.05
N VAL A 144 10.44 -18.91 9.35
CA VAL A 144 9.17 -18.38 9.90
C VAL A 144 8.96 -16.90 9.60
N PHE A 145 9.99 -16.07 9.86
CA PHE A 145 9.82 -14.61 9.74
C PHE A 145 9.55 -14.18 8.31
N PRO A 146 10.30 -14.61 7.27
CA PRO A 146 9.99 -14.27 5.87
C PRO A 146 8.64 -14.83 5.43
N THR A 147 8.25 -16.02 5.89
CA THR A 147 6.90 -16.55 5.66
C THR A 147 5.82 -15.61 6.19
N ALA A 148 5.97 -15.10 7.41
CA ALA A 148 5.03 -14.15 7.99
C ALA A 148 5.02 -12.81 7.24
N MET A 149 6.17 -12.32 6.76
CA MET A 149 6.25 -11.12 5.91
C MET A 149 5.42 -11.29 4.63
N HIS A 150 5.55 -12.42 3.94
CA HIS A 150 4.79 -12.74 2.73
C HIS A 150 3.28 -12.82 3.03
N ILE A 151 2.88 -13.53 4.09
CA ILE A 151 1.47 -13.65 4.49
C ILE A 151 0.87 -12.28 4.79
N ALA A 152 1.53 -11.47 5.61
CA ALA A 152 1.03 -10.17 6.02
C ALA A 152 0.86 -9.21 4.82
N ALA A 153 1.86 -9.16 3.92
CA ALA A 153 1.80 -8.35 2.72
C ALA A 153 0.69 -8.82 1.77
N ALA A 154 0.61 -10.12 1.48
CA ALA A 154 -0.40 -10.69 0.59
C ALA A 154 -1.82 -10.47 1.10
N GLN A 155 -2.06 -10.69 2.40
CA GLN A 155 -3.37 -10.43 3.02
C GLN A 155 -3.72 -8.94 2.97
N GLY A 156 -2.81 -8.05 3.35
CA GLY A 156 -3.04 -6.61 3.30
C GLY A 156 -3.39 -6.12 1.89
N ILE A 157 -2.72 -6.64 0.88
CA ILE A 157 -3.00 -6.34 -0.53
C ILE A 157 -4.37 -6.88 -0.93
N ALA A 158 -4.63 -8.17 -0.70
CA ALA A 158 -5.83 -8.84 -1.20
C ALA A 158 -7.12 -8.36 -0.52
N THR A 159 -7.07 -8.15 0.81
CA THR A 159 -8.28 -7.85 1.61
C THR A 159 -8.54 -6.38 1.86
N ARG A 160 -7.53 -5.51 1.67
CA ARG A 160 -7.65 -4.09 1.97
C ARG A 160 -7.28 -3.19 0.79
N LEU A 161 -6.05 -3.28 0.28
CA LEU A 161 -5.55 -2.34 -0.72
C LEU A 161 -6.28 -2.49 -2.06
N LYS A 162 -6.39 -3.70 -2.60
CA LYS A 162 -7.10 -3.91 -3.89
C LYS A 162 -8.55 -3.46 -3.85
N PRO A 163 -9.37 -3.81 -2.85
CA PRO A 163 -10.72 -3.27 -2.73
C PRO A 163 -10.78 -1.74 -2.67
N ALA A 164 -9.85 -1.08 -1.98
CA ALA A 164 -9.77 0.37 -1.92
C ALA A 164 -9.45 1.00 -3.29
N LEU A 165 -8.47 0.44 -4.01
CA LEU A 165 -8.12 0.89 -5.37
C LEU A 165 -9.27 0.71 -6.36
N ILE A 166 -9.97 -0.43 -6.30
CA ILE A 166 -11.16 -0.71 -7.14
C ILE A 166 -12.23 0.34 -6.84
N LYS A 167 -12.51 0.64 -5.57
CA LYS A 167 -13.50 1.64 -5.18
C LYS A 167 -13.19 3.02 -5.78
N LEU A 168 -11.96 3.51 -5.66
CA LEU A 168 -11.55 4.79 -6.25
C LEU A 168 -11.62 4.75 -7.78
N ARG A 169 -11.12 3.68 -8.41
CA ARG A 169 -11.18 3.50 -9.86
C ARG A 169 -12.62 3.57 -10.36
N ASP A 170 -13.56 2.88 -9.70
CA ASP A 170 -14.97 2.87 -10.08
C ASP A 170 -15.62 4.25 -9.91
N THR A 171 -15.30 4.99 -8.84
CA THR A 171 -15.73 6.38 -8.65
C THR A 171 -15.24 7.25 -9.80
N LEU A 172 -13.96 7.17 -10.16
CA LEU A 172 -13.40 7.96 -11.26
C LEU A 172 -13.96 7.53 -12.62
N ALA A 173 -14.28 6.24 -12.82
CA ALA A 173 -14.94 5.75 -14.04
C ALA A 173 -16.37 6.31 -14.16
N HIS A 174 -17.12 6.42 -13.07
CA HIS A 174 -18.43 7.09 -13.07
C HIS A 174 -18.30 8.57 -13.44
N LYS A 175 -17.30 9.28 -12.88
CA LYS A 175 -17.02 10.68 -13.26
C LYS A 175 -16.60 10.80 -14.71
N CYS A 176 -15.77 9.89 -15.23
CA CYS A 176 -15.41 9.80 -16.63
C CYS A 176 -16.65 9.77 -17.55
N ALA A 177 -17.60 8.89 -17.24
CA ALA A 177 -18.86 8.78 -17.99
C ALA A 177 -19.74 10.02 -17.86
N ALA A 178 -19.90 10.56 -16.66
CA ALA A 178 -20.71 11.75 -16.38
C ALA A 178 -20.17 13.02 -17.06
N PHE A 179 -18.86 13.09 -17.30
CA PHE A 179 -18.16 14.24 -17.86
C PHE A 179 -17.82 14.08 -19.35
N ALA A 180 -18.30 13.03 -20.00
CA ALA A 180 -17.96 12.68 -21.39
C ALA A 180 -18.27 13.78 -22.42
N ASP A 181 -19.29 14.60 -22.16
CA ASP A 181 -19.74 15.66 -23.05
C ASP A 181 -19.15 17.04 -22.75
N ILE A 182 -18.38 17.18 -21.67
CA ILE A 182 -17.84 18.45 -21.23
C ILE A 182 -16.52 18.71 -21.93
N VAL A 183 -16.56 19.54 -23.00
CA VAL A 183 -15.35 19.96 -23.71
C VAL A 183 -14.64 21.05 -22.91
N LYS A 184 -13.34 20.90 -22.72
CA LYS A 184 -12.47 21.82 -22.00
C LYS A 184 -11.16 22.04 -22.75
N ILE A 185 -10.38 23.03 -22.37
CA ILE A 185 -9.01 23.14 -22.87
C ILE A 185 -8.13 22.05 -22.28
N GLY A 186 -7.26 21.47 -23.09
CA GLY A 186 -6.13 20.67 -22.62
C GLY A 186 -4.99 21.56 -22.12
N ARG A 187 -4.09 21.00 -21.31
CA ARG A 187 -2.88 21.68 -20.88
C ARG A 187 -1.67 20.75 -21.03
N THR A 188 -0.65 21.25 -21.70
CA THR A 188 0.68 20.63 -21.75
C THR A 188 1.69 21.66 -21.24
N HIS A 189 2.66 21.28 -20.44
CA HIS A 189 3.58 22.21 -19.75
C HIS A 189 2.86 23.25 -18.86
N LEU A 190 1.66 22.98 -18.39
CA LEU A 190 0.73 23.92 -17.76
C LEU A 190 0.32 25.09 -18.66
N GLN A 191 0.58 25.02 -19.97
CA GLN A 191 0.17 25.98 -20.99
C GLN A 191 -1.05 25.47 -21.73
N ASP A 192 -1.84 26.41 -22.29
CA ASP A 192 -3.02 26.10 -23.08
C ASP A 192 -2.69 25.20 -24.27
N ALA A 193 -3.47 24.17 -24.46
CA ALA A 193 -3.35 23.21 -25.55
C ALA A 193 -4.71 23.02 -26.26
N THR A 194 -4.76 22.10 -27.21
CA THR A 194 -5.99 21.76 -27.92
C THR A 194 -7.03 21.14 -26.98
N PRO A 195 -8.33 21.26 -27.31
CA PRO A 195 -9.40 20.73 -26.49
C PRO A 195 -9.37 19.22 -26.33
N LEU A 196 -9.92 18.77 -25.20
CA LEU A 196 -10.34 17.40 -24.93
C LEU A 196 -11.65 17.46 -24.12
N THR A 197 -12.28 16.32 -23.85
CA THR A 197 -13.35 16.29 -22.86
C THR A 197 -12.83 16.05 -21.46
N LEU A 198 -13.50 16.55 -20.45
CA LEU A 198 -13.20 16.26 -19.04
C LEU A 198 -13.29 14.75 -18.77
N GLY A 199 -14.23 14.05 -19.44
CA GLY A 199 -14.30 12.59 -19.38
C GLY A 199 -13.03 11.92 -19.93
N GLN A 200 -12.46 12.39 -21.04
CA GLN A 200 -11.19 11.88 -21.57
C GLN A 200 -10.03 12.11 -20.59
N GLU A 201 -9.97 13.25 -19.92
CA GLU A 201 -8.98 13.53 -18.88
C GLU A 201 -9.10 12.52 -17.71
N PHE A 202 -10.32 12.30 -17.20
CA PHE A 202 -10.58 11.31 -16.15
C PHE A 202 -10.33 9.86 -16.59
N SER A 203 -10.53 9.54 -17.87
CA SER A 203 -10.22 8.19 -18.39
C SER A 203 -8.74 7.83 -18.23
N GLY A 204 -7.86 8.81 -18.32
CA GLY A 204 -6.42 8.63 -18.04
C GLY A 204 -6.17 8.22 -16.60
N TYR A 205 -6.90 8.77 -15.63
CA TYR A 205 -6.78 8.40 -14.21
C TYR A 205 -7.26 6.97 -13.95
N VAL A 206 -8.39 6.59 -14.57
CA VAL A 206 -8.92 5.22 -14.51
C VAL A 206 -7.88 4.24 -15.05
N ALA A 207 -7.33 4.52 -16.23
CA ALA A 207 -6.33 3.65 -16.86
C ALA A 207 -5.05 3.51 -16.01
N GLN A 208 -4.60 4.57 -15.34
CA GLN A 208 -3.45 4.51 -14.43
C GLN A 208 -3.69 3.55 -13.25
N LEU A 209 -4.89 3.58 -12.66
CA LEU A 209 -5.25 2.68 -11.56
C LEU A 209 -5.38 1.23 -12.04
N ASP A 210 -6.00 0.99 -13.20
CA ASP A 210 -6.10 -0.34 -13.80
C ASP A 210 -4.72 -0.94 -14.08
N GLN A 211 -3.79 -0.18 -14.66
CA GLN A 211 -2.42 -0.64 -14.90
C GLN A 211 -1.66 -0.87 -13.59
N GLY A 212 -1.82 0.03 -12.60
CA GLY A 212 -1.22 -0.14 -11.29
C GLY A 212 -1.64 -1.44 -10.62
N MET A 213 -2.93 -1.78 -10.66
CA MET A 213 -3.46 -3.05 -10.15
C MET A 213 -2.93 -4.26 -10.92
N ARG A 214 -2.78 -4.19 -12.25
CA ARG A 214 -2.16 -5.28 -13.04
C ARG A 214 -0.71 -5.50 -12.66
N HIS A 215 0.08 -4.43 -12.47
CA HIS A 215 1.45 -4.54 -12.00
C HIS A 215 1.53 -5.20 -10.62
N LEU A 216 0.64 -4.81 -9.70
CA LEU A 216 0.56 -5.43 -8.37
C LEU A 216 0.20 -6.91 -8.46
N ASP A 217 -0.81 -7.28 -9.25
CA ASP A 217 -1.21 -8.67 -9.44
C ASP A 217 -0.09 -9.54 -10.01
N ALA A 218 0.75 -9.00 -10.87
CA ALA A 218 1.90 -9.72 -11.44
C ALA A 218 2.96 -10.09 -10.39
N THR A 219 3.02 -9.41 -9.25
CA THR A 219 3.98 -9.71 -8.16
C THR A 219 3.47 -10.78 -7.19
N LEU A 220 2.16 -10.99 -7.10
CA LEU A 220 1.55 -11.86 -6.11
C LEU A 220 1.97 -13.33 -6.20
N PRO A 221 2.16 -13.95 -7.39
CA PRO A 221 2.58 -15.35 -7.47
C PRO A 221 3.85 -15.64 -6.68
N HIS A 222 4.89 -14.79 -6.79
CA HIS A 222 6.12 -14.92 -6.04
C HIS A 222 5.92 -14.65 -4.53
N LEU A 223 5.03 -13.72 -4.18
CA LEU A 223 4.69 -13.43 -2.79
C LEU A 223 3.95 -14.61 -2.10
N TYR A 224 3.26 -15.46 -2.87
CA TYR A 224 2.60 -16.67 -2.34
C TYR A 224 3.55 -17.83 -2.07
N GLU A 225 4.82 -17.76 -2.45
CA GLU A 225 5.82 -18.79 -2.22
C GLU A 225 6.45 -18.62 -0.82
N LEU A 226 6.30 -19.64 0.03
CA LEU A 226 6.66 -19.55 1.45
C LEU A 226 7.99 -20.25 1.77
N ALA A 227 8.82 -19.60 2.59
CA ALA A 227 10.10 -20.12 3.08
C ALA A 227 9.95 -21.26 4.08
N LEU A 228 8.79 -21.35 4.76
CA LEU A 228 8.56 -22.28 5.87
C LEU A 228 8.86 -23.73 5.46
N GLY A 229 9.60 -24.44 6.32
CA GLY A 229 10.15 -25.74 6.07
C GLY A 229 11.62 -25.75 5.61
N GLY A 230 12.20 -24.57 5.31
CA GLY A 230 13.64 -24.44 5.04
C GLY A 230 14.50 -24.52 6.29
N THR A 231 13.91 -24.26 7.44
CA THR A 231 14.55 -24.24 8.78
C THR A 231 15.73 -23.27 8.86
N ALA A 232 16.91 -23.71 9.25
CA ALA A 232 18.04 -22.83 9.55
C ALA A 232 18.64 -22.13 8.30
N VAL A 233 18.87 -22.89 7.22
CA VAL A 233 19.60 -22.43 6.03
C VAL A 233 18.96 -22.84 4.70
N GLY A 234 17.77 -23.45 4.72
CA GLY A 234 17.07 -23.89 3.50
C GLY A 234 17.04 -25.40 3.27
N THR A 235 17.78 -26.18 4.06
CA THR A 235 17.92 -27.64 3.90
C THR A 235 16.79 -28.45 4.55
N GLY A 236 15.96 -27.81 5.38
CA GLY A 236 14.87 -28.50 6.09
C GLY A 236 15.34 -29.37 7.26
N LEU A 237 16.53 -29.12 7.80
CA LEU A 237 17.09 -29.87 8.91
C LEU A 237 16.11 -29.92 10.10
N ASN A 238 15.86 -31.12 10.63
CA ASN A 238 14.95 -31.39 11.76
C ASN A 238 13.44 -31.14 11.50
N ALA A 239 13.04 -30.84 10.27
CA ALA A 239 11.63 -30.81 9.88
C ALA A 239 11.21 -32.16 9.28
N HIS A 240 9.93 -32.54 9.48
CA HIS A 240 9.37 -33.70 8.81
C HIS A 240 9.33 -33.47 7.28
N PRO A 241 9.68 -34.47 6.42
CA PRO A 241 9.75 -34.27 4.95
C PRO A 241 8.48 -33.68 4.29
N GLN A 242 7.31 -33.95 4.85
CA GLN A 242 6.03 -33.43 4.34
C GLN A 242 5.64 -32.08 4.97
N PHE A 243 6.43 -31.55 5.92
CA PHE A 243 6.02 -30.36 6.68
C PHE A 243 5.82 -29.14 5.78
N ALA A 244 6.79 -28.82 4.94
CA ALA A 244 6.77 -27.63 4.08
C ALA A 244 5.52 -27.53 3.21
N GLN A 245 5.16 -28.62 2.51
CA GLN A 245 3.97 -28.66 1.65
C GLN A 245 2.66 -28.58 2.44
N LYS A 246 2.57 -29.37 3.53
CA LYS A 246 1.36 -29.41 4.35
C LYS A 246 1.09 -28.11 5.08
N VAL A 247 2.14 -27.44 5.58
CA VAL A 247 1.98 -26.17 6.31
C VAL A 247 1.61 -25.03 5.37
N ALA A 248 2.19 -24.96 4.17
CA ALA A 248 1.79 -23.98 3.16
C ALA A 248 0.32 -24.15 2.75
N ALA A 249 -0.12 -25.40 2.52
CA ALA A 249 -1.53 -25.70 2.23
C ALA A 249 -2.46 -25.37 3.42
N ALA A 250 -2.02 -25.58 4.67
CA ALA A 250 -2.78 -25.18 5.86
C ALA A 250 -2.92 -23.66 5.96
N ILE A 251 -1.85 -22.91 5.71
CA ILE A 251 -1.86 -21.44 5.65
C ILE A 251 -2.81 -20.96 4.54
N GLY A 252 -2.76 -21.59 3.37
CA GLY A 252 -3.68 -21.28 2.28
C GLY A 252 -5.16 -21.43 2.66
N ARG A 253 -5.52 -22.50 3.39
CA ARG A 253 -6.88 -22.68 3.90
C ARG A 253 -7.29 -21.66 4.94
N LEU A 254 -6.38 -21.29 5.83
CA LEU A 254 -6.65 -20.31 6.89
C LEU A 254 -6.84 -18.89 6.35
N THR A 255 -6.14 -18.53 5.30
CA THR A 255 -6.13 -17.18 4.72
C THR A 255 -7.05 -17.01 3.52
N GLY A 256 -7.46 -18.09 2.88
CA GLY A 256 -8.16 -18.06 1.59
C GLY A 256 -7.28 -17.64 0.41
N LEU A 257 -5.96 -17.59 0.58
CA LEU A 257 -4.99 -17.20 -0.45
C LEU A 257 -4.18 -18.42 -0.94
N PRO A 258 -3.70 -18.44 -2.19
CA PRO A 258 -3.11 -19.60 -2.82
C PRO A 258 -1.63 -19.81 -2.44
N PHE A 259 -1.32 -19.80 -1.14
CA PHE A 259 0.04 -20.02 -0.65
C PHE A 259 0.54 -21.41 -0.97
N THR A 260 1.79 -21.48 -1.42
CA THR A 260 2.53 -22.69 -1.75
C THR A 260 3.89 -22.71 -1.07
N THR A 261 4.51 -23.88 -1.00
CA THR A 261 5.89 -23.95 -0.54
C THR A 261 6.82 -23.46 -1.65
N ALA A 262 7.77 -22.56 -1.33
CA ALA A 262 8.72 -22.04 -2.31
C ALA A 262 9.51 -23.21 -2.96
N PRO A 263 9.70 -23.20 -4.28
CA PRO A 263 10.46 -24.23 -4.99
C PRO A 263 11.94 -24.22 -4.60
N ASN A 264 12.48 -23.05 -4.23
CA ASN A 264 13.84 -22.88 -3.75
C ASN A 264 13.84 -22.20 -2.39
N LYS A 265 14.18 -22.95 -1.33
CA LYS A 265 14.23 -22.42 0.03
C LYS A 265 15.43 -21.52 0.28
N PHE A 266 16.50 -21.68 -0.45
CA PHE A 266 17.74 -20.87 -0.28
C PHE A 266 17.50 -19.44 -0.76
N GLU A 267 16.84 -19.28 -1.91
CA GLU A 267 16.47 -17.95 -2.44
C GLU A 267 15.55 -17.21 -1.47
N VAL A 268 14.39 -17.78 -1.14
CA VAL A 268 13.34 -17.10 -0.35
C VAL A 268 13.76 -16.82 1.11
N MET A 269 14.83 -17.45 1.61
CA MET A 269 15.39 -17.19 2.93
C MET A 269 16.49 -16.14 2.92
N ALA A 270 17.28 -16.05 1.85
CA ALA A 270 18.42 -15.15 1.76
C ALA A 270 18.11 -13.85 1.03
N ALA A 271 17.12 -13.85 0.16
CA ALA A 271 16.66 -12.68 -0.58
C ALA A 271 15.32 -12.15 -0.04
N ALA A 272 14.91 -10.98 -0.52
CA ALA A 272 13.59 -10.40 -0.27
C ALA A 272 12.93 -9.95 -1.59
N ASP A 273 13.27 -10.63 -2.69
CA ASP A 273 12.94 -10.21 -4.06
C ASP A 273 11.42 -10.09 -4.29
N ALA A 274 10.62 -11.01 -3.73
CA ALA A 274 9.17 -10.93 -3.78
C ALA A 274 8.63 -9.63 -3.17
N LEU A 275 9.17 -9.21 -2.02
CA LEU A 275 8.77 -7.98 -1.32
C LEU A 275 9.31 -6.73 -2.02
N VAL A 276 10.52 -6.77 -2.56
CA VAL A 276 11.11 -5.68 -3.37
C VAL A 276 10.27 -5.45 -4.63
N ALA A 277 9.95 -6.50 -5.37
CA ALA A 277 9.11 -6.42 -6.56
C ALA A 277 7.70 -5.89 -6.23
N THR A 278 7.09 -6.40 -5.16
CA THR A 278 5.78 -5.95 -4.69
C THR A 278 5.81 -4.47 -4.30
N HIS A 279 6.85 -4.03 -3.59
CA HIS A 279 6.97 -2.62 -3.21
C HIS A 279 7.22 -1.71 -4.42
N GLY A 280 7.93 -2.18 -5.44
CA GLY A 280 8.05 -1.49 -6.73
C GLY A 280 6.70 -1.25 -7.42
N ALA A 281 5.78 -2.21 -7.34
CA ALA A 281 4.40 -2.03 -7.82
C ALA A 281 3.62 -1.02 -6.95
N LEU A 282 3.75 -1.07 -5.61
CA LEU A 282 3.17 -0.07 -4.70
C LEU A 282 3.68 1.34 -5.01
N LYS A 283 4.97 1.50 -5.25
CA LYS A 283 5.57 2.77 -5.69
C LYS A 283 4.96 3.29 -6.99
N THR A 284 4.74 2.42 -7.97
CA THR A 284 4.11 2.80 -9.24
C THR A 284 2.68 3.30 -9.03
N ILE A 285 1.90 2.63 -8.17
CA ILE A 285 0.57 3.09 -7.76
C ILE A 285 0.65 4.45 -7.07
N ALA A 286 1.59 4.64 -6.15
CA ALA A 286 1.80 5.92 -5.47
C ALA A 286 2.12 7.06 -6.46
N ALA A 287 2.93 6.80 -7.49
CA ALA A 287 3.23 7.77 -8.55
C ALA A 287 1.97 8.17 -9.34
N SER A 288 1.12 7.21 -9.68
CA SER A 288 -0.17 7.47 -10.32
C SER A 288 -1.11 8.27 -9.42
N LEU A 289 -1.24 7.90 -8.16
CA LEU A 289 -2.09 8.61 -7.18
C LEU A 289 -1.60 10.04 -6.94
N MET A 290 -0.30 10.26 -6.88
CA MET A 290 0.28 11.62 -6.75
C MET A 290 -0.09 12.49 -7.95
N LYS A 291 0.00 11.95 -9.17
CA LYS A 291 -0.39 12.68 -10.39
C LYS A 291 -1.87 12.99 -10.38
N ILE A 292 -2.73 12.03 -10.07
CA ILE A 292 -4.19 12.20 -10.02
C ILE A 292 -4.58 13.27 -9.00
N ALA A 293 -4.04 13.19 -7.78
CA ALA A 293 -4.31 14.14 -6.72
C ALA A 293 -3.85 15.57 -7.06
N ASN A 294 -2.67 15.70 -7.69
CA ASN A 294 -2.16 17.00 -8.12
C ASN A 294 -3.01 17.61 -9.24
N ASP A 295 -3.43 16.84 -10.24
CA ASP A 295 -4.29 17.35 -11.31
C ASP A 295 -5.63 17.84 -10.74
N ILE A 296 -6.29 17.04 -9.91
CA ILE A 296 -7.55 17.42 -9.26
C ILE A 296 -7.37 18.69 -8.42
N ARG A 297 -6.28 18.79 -7.67
CA ARG A 297 -5.94 19.97 -6.87
C ARG A 297 -5.75 21.23 -7.72
N TRP A 298 -5.04 21.11 -8.87
CA TRP A 298 -4.86 22.19 -9.82
C TRP A 298 -6.19 22.62 -10.46
N LEU A 299 -6.98 21.66 -10.95
CA LEU A 299 -8.28 21.94 -11.59
C LEU A 299 -9.27 22.59 -10.63
N ALA A 300 -9.19 22.27 -9.33
CA ALA A 300 -10.04 22.86 -8.28
C ALA A 300 -9.45 24.13 -7.65
N SER A 301 -8.30 24.62 -8.12
CA SER A 301 -7.63 25.78 -7.52
C SER A 301 -8.43 27.07 -7.66
N GLY A 302 -8.38 27.91 -6.64
CA GLY A 302 -9.05 29.22 -6.62
C GLY A 302 -10.00 29.37 -5.42
N PRO A 303 -11.33 29.46 -5.61
CA PRO A 303 -12.17 29.16 -6.78
C PRO A 303 -12.27 30.27 -7.84
N ARG A 304 -11.91 31.53 -7.52
CA ARG A 304 -12.06 32.65 -8.44
C ARG A 304 -10.75 33.07 -9.13
N CYS A 305 -9.64 32.99 -8.42
CA CYS A 305 -8.31 33.47 -8.88
C CYS A 305 -7.39 32.32 -9.32
N GLY A 306 -7.87 31.11 -9.42
CA GLY A 306 -7.17 29.95 -9.95
C GLY A 306 -7.86 29.37 -11.17
N LEU A 307 -7.61 28.08 -11.47
CA LEU A 307 -8.25 27.41 -12.61
C LEU A 307 -9.75 27.28 -12.42
N GLY A 308 -10.18 26.73 -11.30
CA GLY A 308 -11.60 26.69 -10.92
C GLY A 308 -12.48 25.86 -11.84
N GLU A 309 -11.93 24.91 -12.60
CA GLU A 309 -12.69 24.04 -13.51
C GLU A 309 -13.46 22.93 -12.78
N LEU A 310 -12.98 22.54 -11.59
CA LEU A 310 -13.65 21.60 -10.69
C LEU A 310 -14.01 22.28 -9.37
N THR A 311 -15.06 21.77 -8.73
CA THR A 311 -15.33 21.98 -7.32
C THR A 311 -15.15 20.66 -6.57
N ILE A 312 -14.64 20.74 -5.35
CA ILE A 312 -14.40 19.62 -4.44
C ILE A 312 -15.17 19.82 -3.14
N PRO A 313 -15.46 18.76 -2.37
CA PRO A 313 -16.14 18.88 -1.08
C PRO A 313 -15.43 19.81 -0.10
N GLU A 314 -16.22 20.56 0.66
CA GLU A 314 -15.77 21.40 1.76
C GLU A 314 -15.83 20.57 3.05
N ASN A 315 -14.73 19.98 3.48
CA ASN A 315 -14.72 19.05 4.60
C ASN A 315 -14.45 19.73 5.95
N GLU A 316 -13.55 20.74 5.96
CA GLU A 316 -13.15 21.45 7.16
C GLU A 316 -12.74 22.91 6.86
N PRO A 317 -12.75 23.81 7.87
CA PRO A 317 -12.24 25.18 7.72
C PRO A 317 -10.78 25.19 7.28
N GLY A 318 -10.47 25.88 6.19
CA GLY A 318 -9.14 25.86 5.57
C GLY A 318 -8.14 26.87 6.13
N SER A 319 -8.57 27.76 7.04
CA SER A 319 -7.70 28.82 7.58
C SER A 319 -8.21 29.34 8.91
N SER A 320 -7.27 29.64 9.82
CA SER A 320 -7.57 30.29 11.10
C SER A 320 -7.80 31.80 11.01
N ILE A 321 -7.41 32.44 9.90
CA ILE A 321 -7.44 33.90 9.72
C ILE A 321 -8.18 34.36 8.44
N MET A 322 -8.51 33.44 7.52
CA MET A 322 -9.25 33.71 6.27
C MET A 322 -10.60 32.98 6.30
N PRO A 323 -11.68 33.64 6.78
CA PRO A 323 -13.00 33.02 6.90
C PRO A 323 -13.52 32.52 5.56
N GLY A 324 -14.07 31.29 5.52
CA GLY A 324 -14.63 30.70 4.31
C GLY A 324 -13.63 30.12 3.31
N LYS A 325 -12.32 30.12 3.65
CA LYS A 325 -11.32 29.47 2.80
C LYS A 325 -11.42 27.94 2.92
N VAL A 326 -11.48 27.27 1.78
CA VAL A 326 -11.46 25.81 1.65
C VAL A 326 -10.15 25.37 0.98
N ASN A 327 -9.50 24.35 1.52
CA ASN A 327 -8.27 23.80 0.98
C ASN A 327 -8.50 22.39 0.41
N PRO A 328 -7.68 21.95 -0.57
CA PRO A 328 -7.76 20.62 -1.14
C PRO A 328 -7.06 19.57 -0.25
N THR A 329 -7.45 19.49 1.03
CA THR A 329 -6.75 18.77 2.12
C THR A 329 -6.60 17.29 1.86
N GLN A 330 -7.59 16.65 1.22
CA GLN A 330 -7.54 15.24 0.86
C GLN A 330 -6.47 14.97 -0.22
N ALA A 331 -6.34 15.86 -1.21
CA ALA A 331 -5.28 15.76 -2.20
C ALA A 331 -3.89 16.00 -1.60
N GLU A 332 -3.79 16.92 -0.64
CA GLU A 332 -2.54 17.17 0.09
C GLU A 332 -2.12 15.96 0.91
N ALA A 333 -3.04 15.37 1.68
CA ALA A 333 -2.78 14.16 2.45
C ALA A 333 -2.34 13.00 1.55
N LEU A 334 -3.04 12.78 0.42
CA LEU A 334 -2.71 11.72 -0.53
C LEU A 334 -1.31 11.92 -1.15
N THR A 335 -0.95 13.15 -1.52
CA THR A 335 0.40 13.42 -2.04
C THR A 335 1.50 13.22 -1.00
N MET A 336 1.27 13.62 0.27
CA MET A 336 2.24 13.39 1.36
C MET A 336 2.48 11.91 1.61
N LEU A 337 1.44 11.09 1.68
CA LEU A 337 1.62 9.66 1.90
C LEU A 337 2.32 8.96 0.71
N CYS A 338 2.10 9.44 -0.53
CA CYS A 338 2.85 8.96 -1.69
C CYS A 338 4.35 9.24 -1.54
N CYS A 339 4.74 10.40 -1.03
CA CYS A 339 6.15 10.70 -0.71
C CYS A 339 6.72 9.70 0.30
N GLN A 340 5.95 9.36 1.35
CA GLN A 340 6.38 8.36 2.33
C GLN A 340 6.59 6.99 1.69
N VAL A 341 5.69 6.56 0.79
CA VAL A 341 5.83 5.30 0.05
C VAL A 341 7.11 5.30 -0.82
N PHE A 342 7.47 6.42 -1.45
CA PHE A 342 8.74 6.54 -2.17
C PHE A 342 9.96 6.39 -1.25
N GLY A 343 9.93 6.99 -0.07
CA GLY A 343 10.98 6.82 0.93
C GLY A 343 11.10 5.36 1.41
N ASN A 344 9.96 4.72 1.67
CA ASN A 344 9.91 3.30 2.05
C ASN A 344 10.48 2.39 0.94
N ASP A 345 10.25 2.71 -0.34
CA ASP A 345 10.80 1.96 -1.47
C ASP A 345 12.33 1.94 -1.45
N VAL A 346 12.95 3.06 -1.17
CA VAL A 346 14.41 3.15 -1.02
C VAL A 346 14.90 2.22 0.09
N ALA A 347 14.27 2.27 1.28
CA ALA A 347 14.64 1.41 2.40
C ALA A 347 14.45 -0.08 2.08
N VAL A 348 13.34 -0.45 1.43
CA VAL A 348 13.06 -1.83 1.03
C VAL A 348 14.08 -2.35 0.03
N ASN A 349 14.45 -1.54 -0.98
CA ASN A 349 15.45 -1.92 -1.98
C ASN A 349 16.83 -2.15 -1.36
N PHE A 350 17.32 -1.23 -0.52
CA PHE A 350 18.61 -1.43 0.17
C PHE A 350 18.56 -2.63 1.11
N GLY A 351 17.47 -2.80 1.86
CA GLY A 351 17.27 -3.95 2.73
C GLY A 351 17.27 -5.27 1.94
N GLY A 352 16.56 -5.31 0.80
CA GLY A 352 16.51 -6.49 -0.08
C GLY A 352 17.89 -6.86 -0.63
N ALA A 353 18.67 -5.86 -1.04
CA ALA A 353 20.04 -6.05 -1.57
C ALA A 353 21.08 -6.45 -0.52
N SER A 354 20.73 -6.46 0.77
CA SER A 354 21.66 -6.66 1.88
C SER A 354 21.68 -8.09 2.43
N GLY A 355 21.15 -9.08 1.69
CA GLY A 355 21.28 -10.49 2.02
C GLY A 355 22.73 -10.97 1.89
N ASN A 356 23.15 -11.85 2.81
CA ASN A 356 24.47 -12.46 2.78
C ASN A 356 24.34 -13.97 2.95
N PHE A 357 24.85 -14.72 1.99
CA PHE A 357 24.79 -16.18 1.97
C PHE A 357 23.33 -16.68 2.15
N GLU A 358 23.00 -17.35 3.24
CA GLU A 358 21.71 -18.01 3.46
C GLU A 358 20.70 -17.16 4.25
N LEU A 359 21.00 -15.88 4.55
CA LEU A 359 20.12 -15.04 5.36
C LEU A 359 20.14 -13.57 4.97
N ASN A 360 18.98 -12.94 4.95
CA ASN A 360 18.83 -11.50 4.98
C ASN A 360 18.55 -11.05 6.42
N VAL A 361 19.31 -10.08 6.92
CA VAL A 361 19.20 -9.57 8.29
C VAL A 361 18.66 -8.13 8.36
N PHE A 362 17.84 -7.72 7.39
CA PHE A 362 17.11 -6.45 7.35
C PHE A 362 15.59 -6.66 7.42
N ARG A 363 15.14 -7.85 7.73
CA ARG A 363 13.74 -8.30 7.63
C ARG A 363 12.75 -7.46 8.43
N PRO A 364 12.99 -7.11 9.71
CA PRO A 364 12.03 -6.29 10.47
C PRO A 364 11.79 -4.93 9.81
N MET A 365 12.83 -4.28 9.30
CA MET A 365 12.75 -3.00 8.60
C MET A 365 12.03 -3.15 7.25
N ILE A 366 12.31 -4.19 6.47
CA ILE A 366 11.60 -4.47 5.21
C ILE A 366 10.11 -4.68 5.49
N ALA A 367 9.76 -5.54 6.46
CA ALA A 367 8.37 -5.81 6.83
C ALA A 367 7.63 -4.53 7.23
N TYR A 368 8.24 -3.73 8.10
CA TYR A 368 7.67 -2.46 8.57
C TYR A 368 7.34 -1.52 7.41
N ASN A 369 8.30 -1.27 6.51
CA ASN A 369 8.12 -0.34 5.40
C ASN A 369 7.11 -0.85 4.36
N VAL A 370 7.12 -2.14 4.02
CA VAL A 370 6.14 -2.74 3.10
C VAL A 370 4.73 -2.63 3.67
N LEU A 371 4.54 -3.05 4.93
CA LEU A 371 3.22 -3.03 5.57
C LEU A 371 2.73 -1.60 5.83
N GLN A 372 3.62 -0.67 6.18
CA GLN A 372 3.27 0.75 6.27
C GLN A 372 2.79 1.30 4.93
N SER A 373 3.48 0.99 3.83
CA SER A 373 3.08 1.43 2.49
C SER A 373 1.71 0.89 2.08
N ILE A 374 1.43 -0.39 2.38
CA ILE A 374 0.11 -0.99 2.12
C ILE A 374 -0.99 -0.27 2.92
N ARG A 375 -0.75 0.02 4.22
CA ARG A 375 -1.71 0.76 5.06
C ARG A 375 -1.94 2.18 4.54
N LEU A 376 -0.87 2.93 4.32
CA LEU A 376 -0.95 4.32 3.86
C LEU A 376 -1.71 4.44 2.54
N LEU A 377 -1.41 3.57 1.56
CA LEU A 377 -2.12 3.56 0.28
C LEU A 377 -3.58 3.16 0.46
N THR A 378 -3.88 2.16 1.30
CA THR A 378 -5.25 1.74 1.57
C THR A 378 -6.08 2.87 2.17
N ASP A 379 -5.61 3.41 3.30
CA ASP A 379 -6.35 4.39 4.08
C ASP A 379 -6.43 5.73 3.34
N GLY A 380 -5.35 6.15 2.68
CA GLY A 380 -5.32 7.37 1.88
C GLY A 380 -6.21 7.32 0.65
N VAL A 381 -6.26 6.18 -0.05
CA VAL A 381 -7.15 5.98 -1.21
C VAL A 381 -8.62 6.01 -0.77
N LEU A 382 -8.96 5.34 0.34
CA LEU A 382 -10.32 5.39 0.88
C LEU A 382 -10.72 6.80 1.31
N SER A 383 -9.85 7.48 2.06
CA SER A 383 -10.10 8.87 2.49
C SER A 383 -10.28 9.80 1.31
N PHE A 384 -9.40 9.73 0.32
CA PHE A 384 -9.50 10.54 -0.90
C PHE A 384 -10.77 10.22 -1.70
N ASN A 385 -11.14 8.94 -1.83
CA ASN A 385 -12.38 8.55 -2.48
C ASN A 385 -13.58 9.14 -1.79
N ASP A 386 -13.72 8.92 -0.47
CA ASP A 386 -14.93 9.19 0.28
C ASP A 386 -15.14 10.69 0.59
N HIS A 387 -14.02 11.45 0.68
CA HIS A 387 -14.05 12.86 1.07
C HIS A 387 -13.59 13.81 -0.05
N CYS A 388 -13.23 13.31 -1.24
CA CYS A 388 -12.90 14.15 -2.38
C CYS A 388 -13.53 13.62 -3.67
N ALA A 389 -13.12 12.43 -4.15
CA ALA A 389 -13.44 11.96 -5.50
C ALA A 389 -14.96 11.83 -5.76
N ILE A 390 -15.73 11.32 -4.81
CA ILE A 390 -17.18 11.17 -4.92
C ILE A 390 -17.86 12.53 -5.16
N GLY A 391 -17.38 13.59 -4.50
CA GLY A 391 -17.99 14.91 -4.53
C GLY A 391 -17.39 15.87 -5.57
N ILE A 392 -16.53 15.40 -6.46
CA ILE A 392 -16.01 16.25 -7.56
C ILE A 392 -17.14 16.60 -8.51
N GLU A 393 -17.32 17.91 -8.77
CA GLU A 393 -18.27 18.43 -9.75
C GLU A 393 -17.60 19.39 -10.73
N PRO A 394 -18.05 19.44 -12.01
CA PRO A 394 -17.49 20.34 -13.02
C PRO A 394 -18.09 21.74 -12.86
N ASN A 395 -17.25 22.76 -12.85
CA ASN A 395 -17.68 24.16 -12.98
C ASN A 395 -17.83 24.51 -14.46
N ARG A 396 -18.97 24.16 -15.05
CA ARG A 396 -19.25 24.34 -16.48
C ARG A 396 -19.03 25.76 -16.96
N ALA A 397 -19.50 26.76 -16.21
CA ALA A 397 -19.34 28.15 -16.58
C ALA A 397 -17.88 28.58 -16.71
N ARG A 398 -17.02 28.09 -15.76
CA ARG A 398 -15.59 28.38 -15.81
C ARG A 398 -14.88 27.63 -16.94
N ILE A 399 -15.26 26.37 -17.16
CA ILE A 399 -14.75 25.56 -18.26
C ILE A 399 -15.06 26.22 -19.60
N ASP A 400 -16.31 26.64 -19.81
CA ASP A 400 -16.75 27.31 -21.05
C ASP A 400 -16.03 28.65 -21.26
N ALA A 401 -15.84 29.45 -20.21
CA ALA A 401 -15.11 30.71 -20.30
C ALA A 401 -13.67 30.48 -20.74
N LEU A 402 -12.94 29.56 -20.07
CA LEU A 402 -11.55 29.25 -20.43
C LEU A 402 -11.41 28.65 -21.84
N LEU A 403 -12.36 27.81 -22.24
CA LEU A 403 -12.40 27.24 -23.59
C LEU A 403 -12.52 28.33 -24.66
N ASN A 404 -13.42 29.29 -24.47
CA ASN A 404 -13.66 30.38 -25.42
C ASN A 404 -12.50 31.39 -25.48
N GLU A 405 -11.70 31.52 -24.42
CA GLU A 405 -10.51 32.37 -24.37
C GLU A 405 -9.29 31.74 -25.01
N SER A 406 -9.28 30.42 -25.24
CA SER A 406 -8.12 29.67 -25.70
C SER A 406 -7.72 30.04 -27.14
N LEU A 407 -6.46 30.51 -27.30
CA LEU A 407 -5.89 30.76 -28.62
C LEU A 407 -5.56 29.47 -29.38
N MET A 408 -5.52 28.32 -28.69
CA MET A 408 -5.17 27.04 -29.33
C MET A 408 -6.32 26.42 -30.12
N LEU A 409 -7.51 26.98 -30.05
CA LEU A 409 -8.61 26.68 -30.98
C LEU A 409 -8.26 26.98 -32.44
N VAL A 410 -7.31 27.89 -32.67
CA VAL A 410 -6.79 28.21 -34.02
C VAL A 410 -6.27 26.96 -34.75
N THR A 411 -5.90 25.91 -34.04
CA THR A 411 -5.40 24.65 -34.61
C THR A 411 -6.42 24.01 -35.58
N ALA A 412 -7.72 24.22 -35.33
CA ALA A 412 -8.79 23.77 -36.22
C ALA A 412 -8.70 24.39 -37.63
N LEU A 413 -8.06 25.54 -37.78
CA LEU A 413 -7.89 26.22 -39.04
C LEU A 413 -6.74 25.68 -39.92
N ASN A 414 -5.82 24.90 -39.33
CA ASN A 414 -4.63 24.38 -40.06
C ASN A 414 -4.99 23.64 -41.36
N PRO A 415 -6.00 22.75 -41.40
CA PRO A 415 -6.39 22.06 -42.63
C PRO A 415 -6.93 22.99 -43.74
N HIS A 416 -7.46 24.17 -43.37
CA HIS A 416 -8.15 25.08 -44.27
C HIS A 416 -7.27 26.21 -44.79
N ILE A 417 -6.43 26.81 -43.96
CA ILE A 417 -5.62 27.99 -44.31
C ILE A 417 -4.11 27.79 -44.15
N GLY A 418 -3.69 26.63 -43.64
CA GLY A 418 -2.30 26.30 -43.36
C GLY A 418 -1.79 26.84 -42.01
N TYR A 419 -0.71 26.21 -41.51
CA TYR A 419 -0.10 26.50 -40.21
C TYR A 419 0.33 27.96 -40.04
N ASP A 420 0.99 28.56 -41.04
CA ASP A 420 1.55 29.91 -40.92
C ASP A 420 0.49 30.98 -40.78
N LYS A 421 -0.61 30.88 -41.52
CA LYS A 421 -1.74 31.82 -41.38
C LYS A 421 -2.46 31.63 -40.03
N ALA A 422 -2.65 30.39 -39.57
CA ALA A 422 -3.21 30.11 -38.26
C ALA A 422 -2.31 30.69 -37.15
N ALA A 423 -1.01 30.55 -37.24
CA ALA A 423 -0.05 31.16 -36.32
C ALA A 423 -0.12 32.67 -36.29
N GLN A 424 -0.32 33.33 -37.45
CA GLN A 424 -0.49 34.78 -37.53
C GLN A 424 -1.77 35.24 -36.84
N ILE A 425 -2.87 34.49 -36.98
CA ILE A 425 -4.14 34.77 -36.29
C ILE A 425 -3.94 34.70 -34.76
N ALA A 426 -3.34 33.63 -34.28
CA ALA A 426 -3.11 33.45 -32.81
C ALA A 426 -2.21 34.56 -32.25
N LYS A 427 -1.09 34.89 -32.95
CA LYS A 427 -0.18 35.96 -32.52
C LYS A 427 -0.86 37.33 -32.52
N LYS A 428 -1.66 37.65 -33.55
CA LYS A 428 -2.43 38.91 -33.60
C LYS A 428 -3.43 38.98 -32.48
N ALA A 429 -4.22 37.92 -32.29
CA ALA A 429 -5.21 37.85 -31.18
C ALA A 429 -4.55 38.06 -29.82
N HIS A 430 -3.40 37.43 -29.58
CA HIS A 430 -2.65 37.60 -28.34
C HIS A 430 -2.13 39.01 -28.11
N HIS A 431 -1.46 39.59 -29.12
CA HIS A 431 -0.87 40.92 -28.99
C HIS A 431 -1.91 42.02 -28.83
N GLU A 432 -3.06 41.88 -29.46
CA GLU A 432 -4.13 42.90 -29.44
C GLU A 432 -5.18 42.66 -28.35
N GLY A 433 -5.07 41.53 -27.60
CA GLY A 433 -6.08 41.17 -26.57
C GLY A 433 -7.46 40.92 -27.17
N THR A 434 -7.54 40.42 -28.41
CA THR A 434 -8.78 40.17 -29.13
C THR A 434 -9.09 38.68 -29.27
N THR A 435 -10.26 38.35 -29.82
CA THR A 435 -10.63 36.96 -30.11
C THR A 435 -9.94 36.47 -31.39
N LEU A 436 -9.73 35.12 -31.50
CA LEU A 436 -9.25 34.50 -32.73
C LEU A 436 -10.10 34.88 -33.95
N LYS A 437 -11.42 34.93 -33.79
CA LYS A 437 -12.37 35.32 -34.83
C LYS A 437 -12.12 36.75 -35.32
N ALA A 438 -12.02 37.72 -34.39
CA ALA A 438 -11.75 39.10 -34.72
C ALA A 438 -10.39 39.26 -35.45
N ALA A 439 -9.36 38.59 -34.95
CA ALA A 439 -8.03 38.61 -35.59
C ALA A 439 -8.02 37.97 -36.99
N ALA A 440 -8.74 36.88 -37.17
CA ALA A 440 -8.86 36.20 -38.46
C ALA A 440 -9.56 37.06 -39.53
N LEU A 441 -10.67 37.71 -39.13
CA LEU A 441 -11.38 38.64 -39.99
C LEU A 441 -10.53 39.88 -40.35
N ALA A 442 -9.85 40.47 -39.36
CA ALA A 442 -8.96 41.61 -39.59
C ALA A 442 -7.80 41.32 -40.55
N LEU A 443 -7.29 40.05 -40.55
CA LEU A 443 -6.28 39.60 -41.49
C LEU A 443 -6.82 39.21 -42.87
N GLY A 444 -8.15 39.14 -43.03
CA GLY A 444 -8.80 38.79 -44.30
C GLY A 444 -8.54 37.35 -44.75
N TYR A 445 -8.24 36.43 -43.80
CA TYR A 445 -7.92 35.04 -44.13
C TYR A 445 -9.14 34.15 -44.31
N LEU A 446 -10.28 34.53 -43.70
CA LEU A 446 -11.56 33.81 -43.75
C LEU A 446 -12.72 34.71 -43.38
N THR A 447 -13.96 34.27 -43.68
CA THR A 447 -15.16 34.95 -43.27
C THR A 447 -15.62 34.53 -41.86
N ALA A 448 -16.61 35.28 -41.29
CA ALA A 448 -17.16 34.92 -40.01
C ALA A 448 -17.86 33.55 -40.01
N GLU A 449 -18.56 33.23 -41.11
CA GLU A 449 -19.25 31.96 -41.32
C GLU A 449 -18.23 30.80 -41.41
N GLN A 450 -17.14 31.00 -42.15
CA GLN A 450 -16.07 30.00 -42.23
C GLN A 450 -15.40 29.76 -40.89
N PHE A 451 -15.19 30.82 -40.07
CA PHE A 451 -14.66 30.66 -38.73
C PHE A 451 -15.60 29.81 -37.86
N ASP A 452 -16.87 30.12 -37.84
CA ASP A 452 -17.88 29.45 -37.02
C ASP A 452 -18.13 27.99 -37.47
N GLU A 453 -17.96 27.72 -38.76
CA GLU A 453 -18.03 26.36 -39.32
C GLU A 453 -16.83 25.51 -38.98
N TRP A 454 -15.60 26.08 -39.04
CA TRP A 454 -14.35 25.31 -38.92
C TRP A 454 -13.83 25.22 -37.48
N VAL A 455 -14.10 26.24 -36.65
CA VAL A 455 -13.62 26.27 -35.26
C VAL A 455 -14.72 25.79 -34.32
N ARG A 456 -14.86 24.47 -34.24
CA ARG A 456 -15.83 23.83 -33.34
C ARG A 456 -15.07 22.98 -32.32
N PRO A 457 -14.95 23.39 -31.06
CA PRO A 457 -14.20 22.66 -30.04
C PRO A 457 -14.65 21.20 -29.88
N ARG A 458 -15.94 20.88 -30.09
CA ARG A 458 -16.47 19.53 -30.06
C ARG A 458 -15.91 18.60 -31.15
N ASP A 459 -15.52 19.16 -32.31
CA ASP A 459 -14.99 18.40 -33.42
C ASP A 459 -13.46 18.19 -33.30
N MET A 460 -12.83 18.88 -32.32
CA MET A 460 -11.39 18.81 -32.06
C MET A 460 -10.99 17.73 -31.05
N VAL A 461 -11.95 17.06 -30.37
CA VAL A 461 -11.69 16.10 -29.29
C VAL A 461 -11.48 14.65 -29.77
N GLY A 462 -11.35 14.43 -31.08
CA GLY A 462 -11.19 13.11 -31.69
C GLY A 462 -12.50 12.33 -31.77
N THR A 463 -12.45 11.20 -32.47
CA THR A 463 -13.60 10.28 -32.52
C THR A 463 -13.80 9.60 -31.18
N ARG A 464 -15.03 9.51 -30.70
CA ARG A 464 -15.37 8.67 -29.54
C ARG A 464 -15.04 7.22 -29.93
N GLY A 465 -13.98 6.66 -29.32
CA GLY A 465 -13.68 5.24 -29.42
C GLY A 465 -14.59 4.43 -28.55
#